data_164d94bbfbc4b69772977412f4d08261
#
_entry.id   164d94bbfbc4b69772977412f4d08261
#
_cell.length_a   1.000
_cell.length_b   1.000
_cell.length_c   1.000
_cell.angle_alpha   90.00
_cell.angle_beta   90.00
_cell.angle_gamma   90.00
#
_symmetry.space_group_name_H-M   'P 1'
#
loop_
_entity.id
_entity.type
_entity.pdbx_description
1 polymer ?
#
loop_
_entity_poly.entity_id
_entity_poly.type
_entity_poly.pdbx_seq_one_letter_code
_entity_poly.pdbx_strand_id
1 'polypeptide(L)'
;MDYGVVVVRHSEIALKSRPVRIRFERQLVKNLERQTGGRAHREAARIILRGGDWEKVGNVFGVKSYSPAILVPADLEEMKRAALSLYNGEGSFAVRTRRVTKDVPWTSPEINRIVGGYLKEKTGARVDLKNAELNVGIEIINGKAYVFRDVLPGPGGLPVGVAGRVLHLFSGGIDSPVAAWRLAKRGVHPTLLFVNVAGAAQEALVYEVYGRLAEWFPYLNFYVIEAPDVLDRIVDVVPEGYRQVVFKAFLYRVADAVAEELDIPALSTGEVLSQVSTQTLDSLVVLERFTGRPVFRPLISYDKDEIVALARQIGTLEASECVPEICVLSRHSITNPRLEKVEMFLNKLGLDWDDLVDRLREARRPVAPDVLFRGQSLKGYEVVNLRENPYFVPERGKRYVLVCPSGSVAAAKAEVLRRQGFDVYAVDEKTYRRLLT
;
A
#
# COMPACT_ATOMS: atom_id res chain seq x y z
N MET A 1 12.95 -20.51 14.53
CA MET A 1 13.14 -20.13 15.96
C MET A 1 11.84 -19.51 16.44
N ASP A 2 11.37 -19.93 17.60
CA ASP A 2 10.19 -19.32 18.22
C ASP A 2 10.64 -18.07 19.00
N TYR A 3 10.40 -16.89 18.41
CA TYR A 3 10.66 -15.61 19.07
C TYR A 3 9.43 -15.26 19.89
N GLY A 4 9.52 -15.27 21.20
CA GLY A 4 8.39 -14.99 22.08
C GLY A 4 7.88 -13.54 22.03
N VAL A 5 8.69 -12.59 21.54
CA VAL A 5 8.38 -11.17 21.48
C VAL A 5 9.07 -10.45 20.32
N VAL A 6 8.58 -9.25 19.97
CA VAL A 6 9.24 -8.35 19.03
C VAL A 6 9.48 -6.99 19.69
N VAL A 7 10.72 -6.52 19.64
CA VAL A 7 11.10 -5.18 20.09
C VAL A 7 10.94 -4.20 18.94
N VAL A 8 10.02 -3.27 19.07
CA VAL A 8 9.72 -2.25 18.05
C VAL A 8 10.28 -0.89 18.46
N ARG A 9 10.99 -0.25 17.51
CA ARG A 9 11.63 1.05 17.69
C ARG A 9 11.03 2.07 16.75
N HIS A 10 10.78 3.28 17.24
CA HIS A 10 10.34 4.44 16.45
C HIS A 10 11.40 5.56 16.50
N SER A 11 11.32 6.53 15.60
CA SER A 11 12.26 7.68 15.56
C SER A 11 11.57 9.02 15.67
N GLU A 12 10.79 9.44 14.69
CA GLU A 12 10.15 10.77 14.66
C GLU A 12 9.18 11.02 15.82
N ILE A 13 8.55 9.99 16.33
CA ILE A 13 7.66 10.07 17.49
C ILE A 13 8.43 10.59 18.73
N ALA A 14 9.69 10.19 18.87
CA ALA A 14 10.52 10.60 20.00
C ALA A 14 10.84 12.11 20.03
N LEU A 15 10.77 12.77 18.86
CA LEU A 15 11.01 14.21 18.72
C LEU A 15 9.82 15.09 19.11
N LYS A 16 8.67 14.48 19.39
CA LYS A 16 7.44 15.19 19.76
C LYS A 16 7.42 15.53 21.25
N SER A 17 6.65 16.57 21.62
CA SER A 17 6.36 16.88 23.03
C SER A 17 5.73 15.68 23.73
N ARG A 18 5.91 15.57 25.04
CA ARG A 18 5.46 14.40 25.82
C ARG A 18 3.98 14.02 25.59
N PRO A 19 2.99 14.94 25.59
CA PRO A 19 1.59 14.59 25.32
C PRO A 19 1.38 14.04 23.92
N VAL A 20 1.98 14.68 22.90
CA VAL A 20 1.88 14.27 21.51
C VAL A 20 2.55 12.91 21.30
N ARG A 21 3.74 12.71 21.89
CA ARG A 21 4.45 11.42 21.83
C ARG A 21 3.60 10.29 22.38
N ILE A 22 2.98 10.47 23.57
CA ILE A 22 2.12 9.45 24.17
C ILE A 22 0.94 9.11 23.26
N ARG A 23 0.30 10.12 22.65
CA ARG A 23 -0.80 9.91 21.69
C ARG A 23 -0.33 9.11 20.46
N PHE A 24 0.83 9.45 19.90
CA PHE A 24 1.37 8.79 18.71
C PHE A 24 1.82 7.35 19.02
N GLU A 25 2.47 7.12 20.15
CA GLU A 25 2.84 5.78 20.60
C GLU A 25 1.60 4.89 20.84
N ARG A 26 0.52 5.45 21.39
CA ARG A 26 -0.76 4.73 21.55
C ARG A 26 -1.38 4.37 20.21
N GLN A 27 -1.30 5.28 19.24
CA GLN A 27 -1.78 4.98 17.87
C GLN A 27 -0.92 3.91 17.21
N LEU A 28 0.41 3.95 17.39
CA LEU A 28 1.31 2.92 16.86
C LEU A 28 1.01 1.54 17.46
N VAL A 29 0.74 1.47 18.77
CA VAL A 29 0.31 0.23 19.44
C VAL A 29 -0.95 -0.33 18.78
N LYS A 30 -1.99 0.50 18.60
CA LYS A 30 -3.25 0.08 17.94
C LYS A 30 -3.02 -0.42 16.51
N ASN A 31 -2.17 0.26 15.76
CA ASN A 31 -1.86 -0.13 14.38
C ASN A 31 -1.11 -1.46 14.33
N LEU A 32 -0.11 -1.64 15.21
CA LEU A 32 0.61 -2.92 15.35
C LEU A 32 -0.35 -4.07 15.66
N GLU A 33 -1.21 -3.91 16.67
CA GLU A 33 -2.18 -4.95 17.05
C GLU A 33 -3.12 -5.33 15.91
N ARG A 34 -3.63 -4.33 15.18
CA ARG A 34 -4.57 -4.56 14.05
C ARG A 34 -3.90 -5.26 12.87
N GLN A 35 -2.67 -4.85 12.52
CA GLN A 35 -1.98 -5.41 11.36
C GLN A 35 -1.36 -6.79 11.64
N THR A 36 -0.90 -7.02 12.86
CA THR A 36 -0.20 -8.28 13.21
C THR A 36 -1.10 -9.33 13.87
N GLY A 37 -2.23 -8.91 14.45
CA GLY A 37 -3.08 -9.77 15.29
C GLY A 37 -2.48 -10.06 16.68
N GLY A 38 -1.32 -9.49 17.01
CA GLY A 38 -0.65 -9.64 18.30
C GLY A 38 -1.16 -8.64 19.35
N ARG A 39 -0.54 -8.66 20.53
CA ARG A 39 -0.76 -7.67 21.59
C ARG A 39 0.48 -6.82 21.79
N ALA A 40 0.33 -5.51 21.71
CA ALA A 40 1.44 -4.58 21.86
C ALA A 40 1.28 -3.69 23.08
N HIS A 41 2.38 -3.33 23.73
CA HIS A 41 2.37 -2.36 24.81
C HIS A 41 3.62 -1.50 24.80
N ARG A 42 3.51 -0.33 25.41
CA ARG A 42 4.63 0.59 25.59
C ARG A 42 5.48 0.13 26.78
N GLU A 43 6.78 0.00 26.58
CA GLU A 43 7.72 -0.31 27.64
C GLU A 43 8.96 0.60 27.53
N ALA A 44 9.11 1.56 28.43
CA ALA A 44 10.07 2.65 28.36
C ALA A 44 10.04 3.38 26.98
N ALA A 45 11.17 3.42 26.26
CA ALA A 45 11.25 4.04 24.92
C ALA A 45 11.06 3.01 23.77
N ARG A 46 10.34 1.93 24.04
CA ARG A 46 10.06 0.84 23.08
C ARG A 46 8.58 0.49 23.09
N ILE A 47 8.19 -0.22 22.06
CA ILE A 47 6.92 -0.96 22.02
C ILE A 47 7.28 -2.44 21.92
N ILE A 48 6.68 -3.26 22.76
CA ILE A 48 6.87 -4.68 22.77
C ILE A 48 5.61 -5.35 22.24
N LEU A 49 5.76 -6.13 21.17
CA LEU A 49 4.70 -6.94 20.57
C LEU A 49 4.85 -8.38 21.00
N ARG A 50 3.74 -9.03 21.36
CA ARG A 50 3.68 -10.47 21.73
C ARG A 50 2.67 -11.17 20.86
N GLY A 51 3.08 -12.30 20.30
CA GLY A 51 2.25 -13.09 19.39
C GLY A 51 1.93 -12.37 18.07
N GLY A 52 1.04 -12.96 17.29
CA GLY A 52 0.67 -12.45 15.98
C GLY A 52 1.75 -12.69 14.91
N ASP A 53 1.49 -12.17 13.71
CA ASP A 53 2.39 -12.25 12.57
C ASP A 53 3.43 -11.11 12.64
N TRP A 54 4.60 -11.42 13.16
CA TRP A 54 5.66 -10.44 13.37
C TRP A 54 6.27 -9.92 12.05
N GLU A 55 6.15 -10.64 10.94
CA GLU A 55 6.67 -10.21 9.63
C GLU A 55 5.94 -8.96 9.15
N LYS A 56 4.64 -8.84 9.47
CA LYS A 56 3.83 -7.65 9.16
C LYS A 56 4.27 -6.37 9.89
N VAL A 57 5.10 -6.46 10.93
CA VAL A 57 5.67 -5.27 11.59
C VAL A 57 6.46 -4.41 10.61
N GLY A 58 7.07 -5.03 9.59
CA GLY A 58 7.77 -4.35 8.50
C GLY A 58 6.90 -3.43 7.64
N ASN A 59 5.57 -3.58 7.69
CA ASN A 59 4.63 -2.75 6.95
C ASN A 59 3.95 -1.67 7.82
N VAL A 60 4.25 -1.58 9.11
CA VAL A 60 3.57 -0.66 10.03
C VAL A 60 4.25 0.70 10.04
N PHE A 61 3.56 1.73 9.55
CA PHE A 61 4.04 3.12 9.60
C PHE A 61 4.27 3.59 11.03
N GLY A 62 5.38 4.32 11.24
CA GLY A 62 5.86 4.73 12.56
C GLY A 62 6.96 3.81 13.11
N VAL A 63 7.09 2.60 12.61
CA VAL A 63 8.18 1.66 12.95
C VAL A 63 9.44 2.06 12.18
N LYS A 64 10.51 2.39 12.90
CA LYS A 64 11.85 2.60 12.30
C LYS A 64 12.57 1.29 12.06
N SER A 65 12.56 0.45 13.07
CA SER A 65 13.14 -0.90 13.01
C SER A 65 12.50 -1.79 14.07
N TYR A 66 12.60 -3.10 13.87
CA TYR A 66 12.10 -4.08 14.81
C TYR A 66 13.02 -5.29 14.88
N SER A 67 12.91 -6.05 15.96
CA SER A 67 13.70 -7.25 16.19
C SER A 67 12.85 -8.33 16.85
N PRO A 68 12.60 -9.46 16.19
CA PRO A 68 12.17 -10.67 16.89
C PRO A 68 13.20 -11.04 17.94
N ALA A 69 12.78 -11.30 19.17
CA ALA A 69 13.67 -11.45 20.30
C ALA A 69 13.26 -12.57 21.27
N ILE A 70 14.25 -13.13 21.91
CA ILE A 70 14.09 -14.00 23.08
C ILE A 70 14.05 -13.10 24.31
N LEU A 71 12.99 -13.24 25.11
CA LEU A 71 12.82 -12.49 26.35
C LEU A 71 13.28 -13.34 27.54
N VAL A 72 14.23 -12.80 28.28
CA VAL A 72 14.75 -13.42 29.51
C VAL A 72 14.86 -12.36 30.64
N PRO A 73 14.98 -12.78 31.90
CA PRO A 73 15.42 -11.86 32.97
C PRO A 73 16.75 -11.20 32.59
N ALA A 74 16.96 -9.95 33.05
CA ALA A 74 18.21 -9.23 32.83
C ALA A 74 19.33 -9.78 33.76
N ASP A 75 19.60 -11.06 33.64
CA ASP A 75 20.65 -11.83 34.33
C ASP A 75 21.72 -12.31 33.34
N LEU A 76 22.99 -12.30 33.73
CA LEU A 76 24.10 -12.63 32.84
C LEU A 76 24.03 -14.06 32.32
N GLU A 77 23.65 -15.04 33.15
CA GLU A 77 23.57 -16.42 32.72
C GLU A 77 22.43 -16.66 31.74
N GLU A 78 21.27 -16.00 31.97
CA GLU A 78 20.15 -16.05 31.05
C GLU A 78 20.48 -15.37 29.71
N MET A 79 21.13 -14.19 29.72
CA MET A 79 21.59 -13.53 28.52
C MET A 79 22.62 -14.36 27.73
N LYS A 80 23.55 -15.05 28.41
CA LYS A 80 24.52 -15.96 27.79
C LYS A 80 23.82 -17.11 27.07
N ARG A 81 22.85 -17.79 27.76
CA ARG A 81 22.10 -18.92 27.18
C ARG A 81 21.29 -18.49 25.98
N ALA A 82 20.56 -17.36 26.09
CA ALA A 82 19.77 -16.79 24.98
C ALA A 82 20.67 -16.39 23.79
N ALA A 83 21.81 -15.77 24.05
CA ALA A 83 22.76 -15.41 23.00
C ALA A 83 23.35 -16.63 22.28
N LEU A 84 23.67 -17.69 23.03
CA LEU A 84 24.18 -18.95 22.46
C LEU A 84 23.12 -19.62 21.56
N SER A 85 21.86 -19.62 21.96
CA SER A 85 20.78 -20.22 21.16
C SER A 85 20.52 -19.52 19.82
N LEU A 86 20.93 -18.24 19.70
CA LEU A 86 20.82 -17.46 18.45
C LEU A 86 22.01 -17.66 17.49
N TYR A 87 23.12 -18.22 17.99
CA TYR A 87 24.28 -18.50 17.17
C TYR A 87 24.07 -19.79 16.36
N ASN A 88 24.19 -19.71 15.06
CA ASN A 88 23.96 -20.85 14.16
C ASN A 88 25.19 -21.72 13.87
N GLY A 89 26.32 -21.48 14.56
CA GLY A 89 27.53 -22.23 14.39
C GLY A 89 28.49 -21.78 13.29
N GLU A 90 28.13 -20.73 12.55
CA GLU A 90 28.90 -20.25 11.41
C GLU A 90 29.27 -18.75 11.56
N GLY A 91 30.46 -18.43 11.04
CA GLY A 91 30.91 -17.04 10.86
C GLY A 91 31.43 -16.33 12.12
N SER A 92 31.78 -15.07 11.94
CA SER A 92 32.21 -14.18 13.01
C SER A 92 31.03 -13.50 13.70
N PHE A 93 31.20 -13.12 14.96
CA PHE A 93 30.12 -12.46 15.70
C PHE A 93 30.58 -11.23 16.48
N ALA A 94 29.60 -10.38 16.83
CA ALA A 94 29.73 -9.32 17.83
C ALA A 94 28.49 -9.28 18.75
N VAL A 95 28.71 -8.92 20.02
CA VAL A 95 27.64 -8.65 20.97
C VAL A 95 27.48 -7.13 21.12
N ARG A 96 26.24 -6.64 21.03
CA ARG A 96 25.92 -5.21 21.09
C ARG A 96 24.77 -4.95 22.06
N THR A 97 25.10 -4.49 23.26
CA THR A 97 24.12 -4.22 24.30
C THR A 97 23.73 -2.74 24.34
N ARG A 98 22.44 -2.50 24.49
CA ARG A 98 21.86 -1.20 24.78
C ARG A 98 21.00 -1.26 26.04
N ARG A 99 21.40 -0.52 27.09
CA ARG A 99 20.56 -0.32 28.26
C ARG A 99 19.58 0.80 28.00
N VAL A 100 18.32 0.45 27.72
CA VAL A 100 17.22 1.42 27.55
C VAL A 100 16.84 1.98 28.93
N THR A 101 16.83 1.12 29.94
CA THR A 101 16.80 1.49 31.36
C THR A 101 18.14 1.11 32.02
N LYS A 102 18.49 1.78 33.13
CA LYS A 102 19.78 1.59 33.83
C LYS A 102 19.61 0.85 35.15
N ASP A 103 18.80 -0.16 35.17
CA ASP A 103 18.33 -0.92 36.33
C ASP A 103 19.12 -2.25 36.57
N VAL A 104 20.25 -2.38 35.90
CA VAL A 104 21.20 -3.50 36.12
C VAL A 104 22.57 -2.94 36.51
N PRO A 105 23.37 -3.69 37.30
CA PRO A 105 24.65 -3.21 37.80
C PRO A 105 25.74 -3.08 36.71
N TRP A 106 25.61 -3.87 35.64
CA TRP A 106 26.64 -3.92 34.58
C TRP A 106 26.43 -2.83 33.52
N THR A 107 27.51 -2.29 33.00
CA THR A 107 27.51 -1.40 31.83
C THR A 107 27.35 -2.20 30.54
N SER A 108 26.94 -1.53 29.46
CA SER A 108 26.82 -2.18 28.14
C SER A 108 28.13 -2.81 27.65
N PRO A 109 29.33 -2.17 27.79
CA PRO A 109 30.60 -2.79 27.45
C PRO A 109 30.93 -4.04 28.30
N GLU A 110 30.60 -4.03 29.59
CA GLU A 110 30.80 -5.20 30.45
C GLU A 110 29.94 -6.38 30.01
N ILE A 111 28.66 -6.17 29.72
CA ILE A 111 27.77 -7.19 29.20
C ILE A 111 28.30 -7.73 27.86
N ASN A 112 28.71 -6.85 26.95
CA ASN A 112 29.29 -7.27 25.67
C ASN A 112 30.51 -8.16 25.85
N ARG A 113 31.41 -7.81 26.78
CA ARG A 113 32.63 -8.59 27.09
C ARG A 113 32.28 -9.93 27.69
N ILE A 114 31.37 -9.98 28.67
CA ILE A 114 31.01 -11.21 29.40
C ILE A 114 30.25 -12.18 28.48
N VAL A 115 29.20 -11.71 27.79
CA VAL A 115 28.39 -12.54 26.89
C VAL A 115 29.21 -12.95 25.65
N GLY A 116 30.01 -12.02 25.09
CA GLY A 116 30.87 -12.29 23.96
C GLY A 116 32.01 -13.30 24.31
N GLY A 117 32.61 -13.17 25.49
CA GLY A 117 33.59 -14.12 25.98
C GLY A 117 33.00 -15.54 26.12
N TYR A 118 31.80 -15.65 26.67
CA TYR A 118 31.09 -16.94 26.80
C TYR A 118 30.78 -17.57 25.42
N LEU A 119 30.27 -16.77 24.47
CA LEU A 119 30.03 -17.26 23.11
C LEU A 119 31.33 -17.77 22.45
N LYS A 120 32.42 -16.99 22.54
CA LYS A 120 33.71 -17.42 22.02
C LYS A 120 34.20 -18.73 22.63
N GLU A 121 34.09 -18.88 23.95
CA GLU A 121 34.47 -20.10 24.67
C GLU A 121 33.65 -21.32 24.20
N LYS A 122 32.32 -21.15 24.07
CA LYS A 122 31.41 -22.27 23.72
C LYS A 122 31.42 -22.64 22.25
N THR A 123 31.70 -21.71 21.37
CA THR A 123 31.58 -21.91 19.91
C THR A 123 32.94 -21.97 19.19
N GLY A 124 34.00 -21.44 19.79
CA GLY A 124 35.27 -21.21 19.09
C GLY A 124 35.26 -20.09 18.04
N ALA A 125 34.11 -19.43 17.83
CA ALA A 125 33.91 -18.47 16.78
C ALA A 125 34.75 -17.18 16.93
N ARG A 126 35.13 -16.58 15.81
CA ARG A 126 35.91 -15.33 15.79
C ARG A 126 35.04 -14.15 16.18
N VAL A 127 35.55 -13.32 17.09
CA VAL A 127 34.94 -12.05 17.42
C VAL A 127 35.39 -11.01 16.38
N ASP A 128 34.44 -10.33 15.72
CA ASP A 128 34.71 -9.21 14.83
C ASP A 128 33.80 -8.01 15.16
N LEU A 129 34.37 -7.02 15.83
CA LEU A 129 33.58 -5.86 16.29
C LEU A 129 33.21 -4.89 15.16
N LYS A 130 33.81 -4.98 13.99
CA LYS A 130 33.56 -4.06 12.88
C LYS A 130 32.65 -4.69 11.82
N ASN A 131 32.96 -5.92 11.40
CA ASN A 131 32.34 -6.59 10.26
C ASN A 131 31.80 -7.97 10.66
N ALA A 132 31.17 -8.08 11.84
CA ALA A 132 30.58 -9.35 12.27
C ALA A 132 29.48 -9.81 11.32
N GLU A 133 29.52 -11.08 10.94
CA GLU A 133 28.47 -11.73 10.16
C GLU A 133 27.19 -11.91 10.98
N LEU A 134 27.34 -12.16 12.28
CA LEU A 134 26.24 -12.19 13.25
C LEU A 134 26.40 -11.09 14.29
N ASN A 135 25.39 -10.21 14.41
CA ASN A 135 25.31 -9.25 15.51
C ASN A 135 24.27 -9.71 16.53
N VAL A 136 24.71 -10.21 17.67
CA VAL A 136 23.83 -10.51 18.81
C VAL A 136 23.50 -9.21 19.52
N GLY A 137 22.29 -8.73 19.37
CA GLY A 137 21.77 -7.53 20.04
C GLY A 137 21.16 -7.89 21.39
N ILE A 138 21.39 -7.04 22.40
CA ILE A 138 20.76 -7.16 23.72
C ILE A 138 20.18 -5.78 24.10
N GLU A 139 18.87 -5.69 24.29
CA GLU A 139 18.26 -4.49 24.88
C GLU A 139 17.74 -4.80 26.29
N ILE A 140 18.17 -4.00 27.28
CA ILE A 140 17.74 -4.12 28.67
C ILE A 140 16.68 -3.06 28.96
N ILE A 141 15.52 -3.52 29.44
CA ILE A 141 14.35 -2.71 29.70
C ILE A 141 13.66 -3.24 30.97
N ASN A 142 13.61 -2.44 32.02
CA ASN A 142 12.89 -2.73 33.26
C ASN A 142 13.20 -4.16 33.82
N GLY A 143 14.48 -4.48 34.02
CA GLY A 143 14.91 -5.75 34.57
C GLY A 143 14.75 -6.96 33.63
N LYS A 144 14.44 -6.74 32.37
CA LYS A 144 14.32 -7.77 31.31
C LYS A 144 15.39 -7.54 30.25
N ALA A 145 15.86 -8.62 29.66
CA ALA A 145 16.76 -8.61 28.52
C ALA A 145 16.04 -9.19 27.28
N TYR A 146 16.07 -8.44 26.21
CA TYR A 146 15.60 -8.82 24.88
C TYR A 146 16.80 -9.12 24.02
N VAL A 147 17.00 -10.41 23.71
CA VAL A 147 18.16 -10.91 22.97
C VAL A 147 17.73 -11.27 21.56
N PHE A 148 18.37 -10.69 20.54
CA PHE A 148 18.00 -10.82 19.13
C PHE A 148 19.23 -10.85 18.23
N ARG A 149 19.06 -11.39 17.01
CA ARG A 149 20.12 -11.40 16.00
C ARG A 149 19.90 -10.38 14.88
N ASP A 150 18.67 -10.06 14.57
CA ASP A 150 18.31 -9.24 13.41
C ASP A 150 17.72 -7.90 13.84
N VAL A 151 18.09 -6.86 13.12
CA VAL A 151 17.47 -5.55 13.22
C VAL A 151 16.85 -5.25 11.85
N LEU A 152 15.57 -5.54 11.71
CA LEU A 152 14.82 -5.42 10.48
C LEU A 152 14.30 -3.98 10.31
N PRO A 153 14.33 -3.40 9.10
CA PRO A 153 13.83 -2.06 8.86
C PRO A 153 12.29 -2.05 8.82
N GLY A 154 11.70 -0.94 9.29
CA GLY A 154 10.30 -0.60 9.07
C GLY A 154 10.19 0.61 8.14
N PRO A 155 8.97 1.02 7.72
CA PRO A 155 8.75 2.12 6.79
C PRO A 155 9.10 3.50 7.37
N GLY A 156 9.28 3.59 8.69
CA GLY A 156 9.51 4.86 9.38
C GLY A 156 8.28 5.78 9.39
N GLY A 157 8.54 7.09 9.48
CA GLY A 157 7.48 8.09 9.47
C GLY A 157 6.66 8.14 10.78
N LEU A 158 5.37 8.43 10.64
CA LEU A 158 4.40 8.56 11.72
C LEU A 158 3.31 7.50 11.63
N PRO A 159 2.68 7.10 12.73
CA PRO A 159 1.57 6.15 12.70
C PRO A 159 0.38 6.68 11.90
N VAL A 160 -0.19 5.87 11.03
CA VAL A 160 -1.40 6.22 10.28
C VAL A 160 -2.53 6.62 11.25
N GLY A 161 -3.22 7.71 10.92
CA GLY A 161 -4.35 8.25 11.67
C GLY A 161 -4.00 9.37 12.66
N VAL A 162 -2.70 9.70 12.87
CA VAL A 162 -2.31 10.80 13.77
C VAL A 162 -2.42 12.20 13.14
N ALA A 163 -2.44 12.28 11.79
CA ALA A 163 -2.46 13.54 11.02
C ALA A 163 -3.80 13.78 10.29
N GLY A 164 -4.86 13.07 10.67
CA GLY A 164 -6.19 13.25 10.07
C GLY A 164 -6.46 12.36 8.86
N ARG A 165 -7.54 12.69 8.11
CA ARG A 165 -8.02 11.94 6.95
C ARG A 165 -7.91 12.80 5.68
N VAL A 166 -7.75 12.13 4.53
CA VAL A 166 -7.77 12.74 3.20
C VAL A 166 -8.53 11.83 2.24
N LEU A 167 -9.32 12.39 1.34
CA LEU A 167 -9.92 11.63 0.23
C LEU A 167 -8.91 11.59 -0.92
N HIS A 168 -8.50 10.38 -1.29
CA HIS A 168 -7.47 10.16 -2.29
C HIS A 168 -8.08 9.60 -3.58
N LEU A 169 -7.96 10.33 -4.69
CA LEU A 169 -8.35 9.86 -6.01
C LEU A 169 -7.43 8.68 -6.41
N PHE A 170 -8.02 7.50 -6.46
CA PHE A 170 -7.32 6.23 -6.64
C PHE A 170 -7.67 5.60 -7.97
N SER A 171 -6.79 5.70 -8.96
CA SER A 171 -7.00 5.15 -10.30
C SER A 171 -6.52 3.69 -10.45
N GLY A 172 -5.73 3.19 -9.50
CA GLY A 172 -5.05 1.89 -9.62
C GLY A 172 -3.82 1.90 -10.53
N GLY A 173 -3.53 2.97 -11.28
CA GLY A 173 -2.26 3.16 -11.98
C GLY A 173 -1.09 3.31 -11.02
N ILE A 174 0.15 3.31 -11.53
CA ILE A 174 1.39 3.23 -10.75
C ILE A 174 1.50 4.36 -9.71
N ASP A 175 1.06 5.58 -10.05
CA ASP A 175 1.31 6.77 -9.24
C ASP A 175 0.36 6.87 -8.03
N SER A 176 -0.92 6.54 -8.18
CA SER A 176 -1.91 6.72 -7.12
C SER A 176 -1.66 5.89 -5.84
N PRO A 177 -1.28 4.60 -5.89
CA PRO A 177 -0.96 3.85 -4.66
C PRO A 177 0.30 4.37 -3.97
N VAL A 178 1.31 4.82 -4.73
CA VAL A 178 2.53 5.40 -4.18
C VAL A 178 2.23 6.73 -3.47
N ALA A 179 1.37 7.57 -4.04
CA ALA A 179 0.93 8.82 -3.43
C ALA A 179 0.21 8.58 -2.10
N ALA A 180 -0.74 7.63 -2.06
CA ALA A 180 -1.45 7.25 -0.84
C ALA A 180 -0.48 6.74 0.25
N TRP A 181 0.47 5.89 -0.12
CA TRP A 181 1.50 5.37 0.78
C TRP A 181 2.41 6.49 1.32
N ARG A 182 2.80 7.45 0.48
CA ARG A 182 3.62 8.60 0.89
C ARG A 182 2.91 9.48 1.92
N LEU A 183 1.61 9.75 1.74
CA LEU A 183 0.80 10.47 2.73
C LEU A 183 0.67 9.69 4.03
N ALA A 184 0.41 8.38 3.95
CA ALA A 184 0.33 7.52 5.11
C ALA A 184 1.60 7.53 5.95
N LYS A 185 2.78 7.58 5.31
CA LYS A 185 4.08 7.75 5.98
C LYS A 185 4.17 9.04 6.79
N ARG A 186 3.34 10.06 6.49
CA ARG A 186 3.23 11.29 7.28
C ARG A 186 2.12 11.25 8.32
N GLY A 187 1.51 10.07 8.54
CA GLY A 187 0.48 9.85 9.56
C GLY A 187 -0.94 10.16 9.09
N VAL A 188 -1.15 10.51 7.83
CA VAL A 188 -2.48 10.70 7.24
C VAL A 188 -3.13 9.33 7.02
N HIS A 189 -4.44 9.25 7.23
CA HIS A 189 -5.24 8.09 6.83
C HIS A 189 -5.94 8.41 5.50
N PRO A 190 -5.47 7.85 4.37
CA PRO A 190 -6.16 8.02 3.09
C PRO A 190 -7.45 7.20 3.07
N THR A 191 -8.52 7.82 2.59
CA THR A 191 -9.75 7.15 2.15
C THR A 191 -9.70 7.15 0.63
N LEU A 192 -9.71 5.99 0.01
CA LEU A 192 -9.57 5.86 -1.44
C LEU A 192 -10.92 6.07 -2.13
N LEU A 193 -10.92 6.80 -3.23
CA LEU A 193 -12.06 6.99 -4.12
C LEU A 193 -11.68 6.60 -5.55
N PHE A 194 -12.35 5.61 -6.10
CA PHE A 194 -12.29 5.25 -7.52
C PHE A 194 -13.56 5.68 -8.23
N VAL A 195 -13.41 6.48 -9.27
CA VAL A 195 -14.52 6.83 -10.17
C VAL A 195 -14.48 5.87 -11.35
N ASN A 196 -15.40 4.91 -11.33
CA ASN A 196 -15.46 3.85 -12.33
C ASN A 196 -16.23 4.33 -13.59
N VAL A 197 -15.48 4.55 -14.65
CA VAL A 197 -16.03 4.96 -15.95
C VAL A 197 -15.92 3.87 -17.03
N ALA A 198 -15.27 2.74 -16.72
CA ALA A 198 -15.00 1.68 -17.68
C ALA A 198 -15.54 0.29 -17.25
N GLY A 199 -16.35 0.25 -16.21
CA GLY A 199 -17.10 -0.93 -15.80
C GLY A 199 -16.33 -1.92 -14.90
N ALA A 200 -16.97 -3.06 -14.63
CA ALA A 200 -16.56 -4.04 -13.63
C ALA A 200 -15.15 -4.63 -13.83
N ALA A 201 -14.72 -4.76 -15.08
CA ALA A 201 -13.38 -5.30 -15.39
C ALA A 201 -12.28 -4.37 -14.89
N GLN A 202 -12.43 -3.05 -15.07
CA GLN A 202 -11.48 -2.08 -14.56
C GLN A 202 -11.51 -2.03 -13.03
N GLU A 203 -12.70 -2.04 -12.44
CA GLU A 203 -12.84 -2.07 -10.97
C GLU A 203 -12.10 -3.26 -10.34
N ALA A 204 -12.20 -4.45 -10.94
CA ALA A 204 -11.49 -5.63 -10.46
C ALA A 204 -9.97 -5.45 -10.45
N LEU A 205 -9.40 -4.83 -11.50
CA LEU A 205 -7.97 -4.52 -11.57
C LEU A 205 -7.57 -3.51 -10.49
N VAL A 206 -8.34 -2.44 -10.34
CA VAL A 206 -8.10 -1.42 -9.32
C VAL A 206 -8.22 -2.02 -7.91
N TYR A 207 -9.17 -2.94 -7.71
CA TYR A 207 -9.33 -3.65 -6.45
C TYR A 207 -8.12 -4.54 -6.11
N GLU A 208 -7.45 -5.10 -7.11
CA GLU A 208 -6.23 -5.87 -6.90
C GLU A 208 -5.07 -4.98 -6.41
N VAL A 209 -4.90 -3.81 -7.04
CA VAL A 209 -3.93 -2.80 -6.58
C VAL A 209 -4.24 -2.35 -5.15
N TYR A 210 -5.53 -2.11 -4.85
CA TYR A 210 -5.99 -1.83 -3.49
C TYR A 210 -5.57 -2.93 -2.51
N GLY A 211 -5.75 -4.20 -2.86
CA GLY A 211 -5.39 -5.34 -2.00
C GLY A 211 -3.90 -5.32 -1.60
N ARG A 212 -3.01 -5.04 -2.56
CA ARG A 212 -1.56 -4.89 -2.30
C ARG A 212 -1.26 -3.69 -1.41
N LEU A 213 -1.89 -2.56 -1.69
CA LEU A 213 -1.70 -1.35 -0.89
C LEU A 213 -2.23 -1.53 0.54
N ALA A 214 -3.35 -2.23 0.72
CA ALA A 214 -4.00 -2.43 2.02
C ALA A 214 -3.12 -3.19 3.02
N GLU A 215 -2.15 -3.99 2.58
CA GLU A 215 -1.18 -4.68 3.44
C GLU A 215 -0.35 -3.72 4.31
N TRP A 216 -0.26 -2.45 3.92
CA TRP A 216 0.46 -1.39 4.64
C TRP A 216 -0.39 -0.65 5.69
N PHE A 217 -1.68 -0.99 5.79
CA PHE A 217 -2.62 -0.23 6.61
C PHE A 217 -3.29 -1.10 7.68
N PRO A 218 -3.57 -0.55 8.87
CA PRO A 218 -4.38 -1.26 9.86
C PRO A 218 -5.83 -1.45 9.39
N TYR A 219 -6.29 -0.59 8.52
CA TYR A 219 -7.51 -0.63 7.73
C TYR A 219 -7.38 0.43 6.62
N LEU A 220 -8.04 0.23 5.50
CA LEU A 220 -8.02 1.16 4.38
C LEU A 220 -9.40 1.20 3.74
N ASN A 221 -10.07 2.37 3.85
CA ASN A 221 -11.40 2.54 3.27
C ASN A 221 -11.26 2.75 1.77
N PHE A 222 -12.09 2.10 1.00
CA PHE A 222 -12.13 2.20 -0.45
C PHE A 222 -13.55 2.33 -0.93
N TYR A 223 -13.84 3.44 -1.62
CA TYR A 223 -15.15 3.78 -2.18
C TYR A 223 -15.10 3.82 -3.70
N VAL A 224 -16.23 3.51 -4.32
CA VAL A 224 -16.41 3.51 -5.77
C VAL A 224 -17.65 4.32 -6.12
N ILE A 225 -17.53 5.14 -7.15
CA ILE A 225 -18.66 5.79 -7.83
C ILE A 225 -18.75 5.25 -9.26
N GLU A 226 -19.94 4.82 -9.67
CA GLU A 226 -20.21 4.39 -11.03
C GLU A 226 -20.60 5.60 -11.90
N ALA A 227 -19.84 5.86 -12.95
CA ALA A 227 -20.07 6.97 -13.89
C ALA A 227 -19.82 6.51 -15.35
N PRO A 228 -20.50 5.46 -15.85
CA PRO A 228 -20.20 4.83 -17.14
C PRO A 228 -20.42 5.77 -18.32
N ASP A 229 -21.40 6.68 -18.24
CA ASP A 229 -21.80 7.56 -19.38
C ASP A 229 -20.93 8.81 -19.53
N VAL A 230 -20.06 9.10 -18.57
CA VAL A 230 -19.30 10.36 -18.51
C VAL A 230 -18.32 10.47 -19.68
N LEU A 231 -17.66 9.38 -20.05
CA LEU A 231 -16.69 9.40 -21.17
C LEU A 231 -17.40 9.69 -22.50
N ASP A 232 -18.54 9.07 -22.76
CA ASP A 232 -19.34 9.31 -23.98
C ASP A 232 -19.83 10.75 -24.03
N ARG A 233 -20.40 11.27 -22.94
CA ARG A 233 -20.80 12.67 -22.84
C ARG A 233 -19.65 13.65 -23.11
N ILE A 234 -18.44 13.35 -22.57
CA ILE A 234 -17.25 14.17 -22.84
C ILE A 234 -16.90 14.13 -24.33
N VAL A 235 -16.93 12.96 -24.95
CA VAL A 235 -16.63 12.82 -26.39
C VAL A 235 -17.61 13.60 -27.24
N ASP A 236 -18.91 13.60 -26.89
CA ASP A 236 -19.99 14.24 -27.65
C ASP A 236 -19.96 15.77 -27.59
N VAL A 237 -19.67 16.34 -26.41
CA VAL A 237 -19.87 17.80 -26.21
C VAL A 237 -18.58 18.58 -26.01
N VAL A 238 -17.44 17.89 -25.76
CA VAL A 238 -16.16 18.56 -25.48
C VAL A 238 -15.20 18.43 -26.67
N PRO A 239 -14.65 19.53 -27.19
CA PRO A 239 -13.62 19.50 -28.21
C PRO A 239 -12.41 18.68 -27.77
N GLU A 240 -11.82 17.91 -28.69
CA GLU A 240 -10.78 16.92 -28.39
C GLU A 240 -9.68 17.46 -27.47
N GLY A 241 -9.13 18.64 -27.75
CA GLY A 241 -8.05 19.22 -26.95
C GLY A 241 -8.39 19.49 -25.48
N TYR A 242 -9.68 19.65 -25.14
CA TYR A 242 -10.15 19.91 -23.78
C TYR A 242 -10.62 18.66 -23.02
N ARG A 243 -10.84 17.52 -23.69
CA ARG A 243 -11.44 16.31 -23.09
C ARG A 243 -10.72 15.85 -21.84
N GLN A 244 -9.38 15.78 -21.88
CA GLN A 244 -8.58 15.32 -20.75
C GLN A 244 -8.69 16.24 -19.52
N VAL A 245 -8.59 17.55 -19.71
CA VAL A 245 -8.68 18.49 -18.59
C VAL A 245 -10.11 18.58 -18.05
N VAL A 246 -11.14 18.48 -18.89
CA VAL A 246 -12.55 18.43 -18.45
C VAL A 246 -12.83 17.15 -17.67
N PHE A 247 -12.31 16.00 -18.12
CA PHE A 247 -12.39 14.76 -17.35
C PHE A 247 -11.71 14.88 -15.98
N LYS A 248 -10.54 15.51 -15.93
CA LYS A 248 -9.87 15.76 -14.64
C LYS A 248 -10.68 16.71 -13.75
N ALA A 249 -11.24 17.79 -14.29
CA ALA A 249 -12.11 18.70 -13.57
C ALA A 249 -13.36 17.98 -13.01
N PHE A 250 -13.94 17.07 -13.79
CA PHE A 250 -15.01 16.18 -13.34
C PHE A 250 -14.58 15.34 -12.12
N LEU A 251 -13.40 14.70 -12.19
CA LEU A 251 -12.89 13.88 -11.06
C LEU A 251 -12.69 14.71 -9.78
N TYR A 252 -12.20 15.97 -9.91
CA TYR A 252 -12.03 16.87 -8.77
C TYR A 252 -13.37 17.27 -8.16
N ARG A 253 -14.37 17.56 -9.01
CA ARG A 253 -15.71 17.94 -8.56
C ARG A 253 -16.42 16.80 -7.84
N VAL A 254 -16.34 15.57 -8.39
CA VAL A 254 -16.85 14.36 -7.73
C VAL A 254 -16.15 14.14 -6.40
N ALA A 255 -14.81 14.25 -6.38
CA ALA A 255 -14.05 14.07 -5.13
C ALA A 255 -14.41 15.13 -4.08
N ASP A 256 -14.68 16.39 -4.49
CA ASP A 256 -15.10 17.45 -3.58
C ASP A 256 -16.46 17.14 -2.96
N ALA A 257 -17.44 16.70 -3.76
CA ALA A 257 -18.77 16.31 -3.30
C ALA A 257 -18.73 15.09 -2.36
N VAL A 258 -17.95 14.06 -2.71
CA VAL A 258 -17.75 12.87 -1.83
C VAL A 258 -17.02 13.26 -0.54
N ALA A 259 -16.07 14.15 -0.59
CA ALA A 259 -15.36 14.61 0.61
C ALA A 259 -16.29 15.39 1.55
N GLU A 260 -17.29 16.11 1.00
CA GLU A 260 -18.37 16.72 1.78
C GLU A 260 -19.20 15.67 2.48
N GLU A 261 -19.73 14.69 1.75
CA GLU A 261 -20.56 13.59 2.27
C GLU A 261 -19.83 12.80 3.38
N LEU A 262 -18.53 12.55 3.22
CA LEU A 262 -17.74 11.77 4.18
C LEU A 262 -17.08 12.62 5.29
N ASP A 263 -17.35 13.93 5.34
CA ASP A 263 -16.71 14.87 6.27
C ASP A 263 -15.17 14.74 6.24
N ILE A 264 -14.57 14.82 5.05
CA ILE A 264 -13.13 14.75 4.85
C ILE A 264 -12.61 16.13 4.41
N PRO A 265 -11.65 16.73 5.13
CA PRO A 265 -11.30 18.14 4.94
C PRO A 265 -10.38 18.42 3.74
N ALA A 266 -9.79 17.41 3.11
CA ALA A 266 -8.79 17.61 2.07
C ALA A 266 -8.82 16.49 1.03
N LEU A 267 -8.36 16.79 -0.18
CA LEU A 267 -8.19 15.86 -1.29
C LEU A 267 -6.71 15.50 -1.48
N SER A 268 -6.47 14.42 -2.22
CA SER A 268 -5.14 14.03 -2.65
C SER A 268 -5.18 13.29 -3.99
N THR A 269 -4.12 13.48 -4.77
CA THR A 269 -3.95 12.84 -6.08
C THR A 269 -2.54 12.29 -6.24
N GLY A 270 -2.35 11.40 -7.22
CA GLY A 270 -1.04 10.90 -7.65
C GLY A 270 -0.36 11.75 -8.72
N GLU A 271 -0.76 13.01 -8.90
CA GLU A 271 -0.24 13.88 -9.95
C GLU A 271 1.23 14.25 -9.75
N VAL A 272 1.96 14.27 -10.87
CA VAL A 272 3.36 14.63 -10.99
C VAL A 272 3.49 15.83 -11.93
N LEU A 273 4.29 16.83 -11.60
CA LEU A 273 4.45 18.00 -12.44
C LEU A 273 5.09 17.62 -13.79
N SER A 274 4.47 18.08 -14.87
CA SER A 274 4.95 17.92 -16.27
C SER A 274 5.06 16.47 -16.78
N GLN A 275 4.42 15.49 -16.12
CA GLN A 275 4.44 14.11 -16.59
C GLN A 275 3.49 13.90 -17.79
N VAL A 276 2.29 14.49 -17.76
CA VAL A 276 1.31 14.45 -18.85
C VAL A 276 0.68 15.81 -19.07
N SER A 277 -0.05 16.01 -20.18
CA SER A 277 -0.62 17.28 -20.59
C SER A 277 -1.50 17.98 -19.54
N THR A 278 -2.21 17.21 -18.72
CA THR A 278 -3.06 17.74 -17.63
C THR A 278 -2.30 18.01 -16.33
N GLN A 279 -1.01 17.79 -16.31
CA GLN A 279 -0.13 17.96 -15.14
C GLN A 279 0.87 19.11 -15.34
N THR A 280 0.62 20.00 -16.32
CA THR A 280 1.35 21.26 -16.40
C THR A 280 0.93 22.19 -15.27
N LEU A 281 1.76 23.17 -14.94
CA LEU A 281 1.44 24.14 -13.89
C LEU A 281 0.11 24.84 -14.16
N ASP A 282 -0.10 25.29 -15.41
CA ASP A 282 -1.34 25.96 -15.82
C ASP A 282 -2.56 25.05 -15.66
N SER A 283 -2.43 23.77 -16.06
CA SER A 283 -3.52 22.80 -15.90
C SER A 283 -3.84 22.56 -14.41
N LEU A 284 -2.83 22.40 -13.56
CA LEU A 284 -3.02 22.17 -12.13
C LEU A 284 -3.67 23.38 -11.44
N VAL A 285 -3.30 24.62 -11.82
CA VAL A 285 -3.92 25.85 -11.32
C VAL A 285 -5.41 25.91 -11.69
N VAL A 286 -5.76 25.52 -12.91
CA VAL A 286 -7.17 25.46 -13.35
C VAL A 286 -7.93 24.36 -12.60
N LEU A 287 -7.35 23.18 -12.45
CA LEU A 287 -8.01 22.05 -11.77
C LEU A 287 -8.31 22.33 -10.29
N GLU A 288 -7.47 23.10 -9.60
CA GLU A 288 -7.73 23.51 -8.22
C GLU A 288 -9.01 24.34 -8.03
N ARG A 289 -9.55 24.94 -9.09
CA ARG A 289 -10.81 25.70 -9.04
C ARG A 289 -12.06 24.82 -8.94
N PHE A 290 -11.90 23.50 -9.14
CA PHE A 290 -13.01 22.55 -9.10
C PHE A 290 -13.18 21.86 -7.73
N THR A 291 -12.47 22.33 -6.71
CA THR A 291 -12.64 21.93 -5.31
C THR A 291 -12.46 23.14 -4.38
N GLY A 292 -13.19 23.16 -3.28
CA GLY A 292 -12.99 24.11 -2.18
C GLY A 292 -11.95 23.62 -1.14
N ARG A 293 -11.37 22.44 -1.33
CA ARG A 293 -10.48 21.78 -0.37
C ARG A 293 -9.02 21.85 -0.81
N PRO A 294 -8.08 21.86 0.16
CA PRO A 294 -6.65 21.68 -0.17
C PRO A 294 -6.43 20.37 -0.91
N VAL A 295 -5.59 20.40 -1.96
CA VAL A 295 -5.21 19.21 -2.73
C VAL A 295 -3.75 18.86 -2.48
N PHE A 296 -3.50 17.71 -1.84
CA PHE A 296 -2.15 17.19 -1.63
C PHE A 296 -1.68 16.38 -2.83
N ARG A 297 -0.49 16.69 -3.33
CA ARG A 297 0.19 15.97 -4.42
C ARG A 297 1.54 15.46 -3.94
N PRO A 298 1.57 14.30 -3.25
CA PRO A 298 2.79 13.80 -2.60
C PRO A 298 3.93 13.47 -3.57
N LEU A 299 3.62 13.35 -4.86
CA LEU A 299 4.57 12.99 -5.91
C LEU A 299 4.91 14.15 -6.85
N ILE A 300 4.52 15.38 -6.52
CA ILE A 300 4.61 16.53 -7.43
C ILE A 300 6.02 16.77 -8.01
N SER A 301 7.07 16.41 -7.27
CA SER A 301 8.48 16.61 -7.65
C SER A 301 9.25 15.31 -7.90
N TYR A 302 8.57 14.16 -7.95
CA TYR A 302 9.20 12.87 -8.23
C TYR A 302 9.36 12.66 -9.73
N ASP A 303 10.41 11.96 -10.13
CA ASP A 303 10.50 11.42 -11.48
C ASP A 303 9.86 10.03 -11.58
N LYS A 304 9.72 9.52 -12.81
CA LYS A 304 9.04 8.25 -13.07
C LYS A 304 9.79 7.07 -12.47
N ASP A 305 11.11 7.09 -12.50
CA ASP A 305 11.95 5.99 -12.00
C ASP A 305 11.85 5.89 -10.47
N GLU A 306 11.83 7.02 -9.77
CA GLU A 306 11.61 7.06 -8.33
C GLU A 306 10.23 6.48 -7.95
N ILE A 307 9.18 6.81 -8.70
CA ILE A 307 7.83 6.30 -8.45
C ILE A 307 7.75 4.80 -8.72
N VAL A 308 8.33 4.32 -9.82
CA VAL A 308 8.38 2.89 -10.17
C VAL A 308 9.16 2.10 -9.11
N ALA A 309 10.29 2.65 -8.63
CA ALA A 309 11.06 2.01 -7.57
C ALA A 309 10.25 1.89 -6.27
N LEU A 310 9.50 2.93 -5.91
CA LEU A 310 8.60 2.90 -4.75
C LEU A 310 7.42 1.94 -4.96
N ALA A 311 6.79 1.92 -6.14
CA ALA A 311 5.70 0.99 -6.46
C ALA A 311 6.15 -0.48 -6.34
N ARG A 312 7.38 -0.78 -6.78
CA ARG A 312 8.00 -2.10 -6.60
C ARG A 312 8.24 -2.42 -5.13
N GLN A 313 8.79 -1.46 -4.38
CA GLN A 313 9.04 -1.62 -2.94
C GLN A 313 7.77 -1.90 -2.14
N ILE A 314 6.65 -1.25 -2.47
CA ILE A 314 5.38 -1.42 -1.77
C ILE A 314 4.53 -2.57 -2.34
N GLY A 315 4.99 -3.26 -3.37
CA GLY A 315 4.36 -4.44 -3.95
C GLY A 315 3.16 -4.14 -4.86
N THR A 316 2.97 -2.89 -5.31
CA THR A 316 1.81 -2.51 -6.15
C THR A 316 2.12 -2.49 -7.64
N LEU A 317 3.41 -2.49 -8.05
CA LEU A 317 3.83 -2.27 -9.44
C LEU A 317 3.17 -3.24 -10.42
N GLU A 318 3.31 -4.55 -10.19
CA GLU A 318 2.81 -5.58 -11.11
C GLU A 318 1.29 -5.50 -11.30
N ALA A 319 0.53 -5.24 -10.22
CA ALA A 319 -0.90 -5.07 -10.30
C ALA A 319 -1.29 -3.78 -11.04
N SER A 320 -0.55 -2.69 -10.79
CA SER A 320 -0.80 -1.39 -11.44
C SER A 320 -0.51 -1.40 -12.93
N GLU A 321 0.49 -2.14 -13.40
CA GLU A 321 0.80 -2.30 -14.83
C GLU A 321 -0.33 -3.02 -15.61
N CYS A 322 -1.22 -3.73 -14.89
CA CYS A 322 -2.38 -4.38 -15.50
C CYS A 322 -3.58 -3.44 -15.65
N VAL A 323 -3.60 -2.28 -14.98
CA VAL A 323 -4.70 -1.32 -15.05
C VAL A 323 -4.55 -0.48 -16.33
N PRO A 324 -5.51 -0.52 -17.27
CA PRO A 324 -5.44 0.28 -18.47
C PRO A 324 -5.56 1.77 -18.15
N GLU A 325 -4.74 2.58 -18.78
CA GLU A 325 -4.87 4.03 -18.71
C GLU A 325 -6.11 4.50 -19.47
N ILE A 326 -6.90 5.39 -18.85
CA ILE A 326 -8.07 6.04 -19.51
C ILE A 326 -7.61 7.25 -20.35
N CYS A 327 -6.37 7.25 -20.81
CA CYS A 327 -5.74 8.36 -21.52
C CYS A 327 -6.22 8.59 -22.96
N VAL A 328 -7.15 7.77 -23.48
CA VAL A 328 -7.52 7.76 -24.92
C VAL A 328 -8.56 8.80 -25.31
N LEU A 329 -8.89 9.76 -24.45
CA LEU A 329 -9.88 10.81 -24.77
C LEU A 329 -9.39 11.81 -25.83
N SER A 330 -8.09 11.95 -26.00
CA SER A 330 -7.51 12.96 -26.89
C SER A 330 -6.11 12.57 -27.38
N ARG A 331 -5.86 12.76 -28.68
CA ARG A 331 -4.51 12.64 -29.28
C ARG A 331 -3.68 13.91 -29.04
N HIS A 332 -4.32 15.05 -28.94
CA HIS A 332 -3.70 16.37 -28.76
C HIS A 332 -4.41 17.12 -27.62
N SER A 333 -3.91 16.97 -26.41
CA SER A 333 -4.46 17.64 -25.23
C SER A 333 -3.83 19.02 -25.05
N ILE A 334 -4.64 19.99 -24.68
CA ILE A 334 -4.18 21.34 -24.34
C ILE A 334 -3.38 21.32 -23.05
N THR A 335 -2.30 22.08 -23.00
CA THR A 335 -1.40 22.20 -21.83
C THR A 335 -1.56 23.49 -21.05
N ASN A 336 -2.31 24.46 -21.64
CA ASN A 336 -2.65 25.76 -21.02
C ASN A 336 -4.16 25.99 -21.17
N PRO A 337 -5.01 25.30 -20.41
CA PRO A 337 -6.46 25.43 -20.49
C PRO A 337 -6.93 26.77 -19.89
N ARG A 338 -7.99 27.33 -20.44
CA ARG A 338 -8.67 28.48 -19.85
C ARG A 338 -9.77 28.01 -18.92
N LEU A 339 -9.81 28.53 -17.70
CA LEU A 339 -10.78 28.16 -16.67
C LEU A 339 -12.24 28.26 -17.19
N GLU A 340 -12.61 29.37 -17.77
CA GLU A 340 -13.98 29.62 -18.25
C GLU A 340 -14.43 28.59 -19.30
N LYS A 341 -13.49 28.09 -20.12
CA LYS A 341 -13.80 27.05 -21.10
C LYS A 341 -13.98 25.68 -20.43
N VAL A 342 -13.14 25.35 -19.45
CA VAL A 342 -13.27 24.08 -18.72
C VAL A 342 -14.58 24.05 -17.93
N GLU A 343 -14.94 25.15 -17.26
CA GLU A 343 -16.23 25.30 -16.56
C GLU A 343 -17.40 25.16 -17.51
N MET A 344 -17.37 25.91 -18.66
CA MET A 344 -18.41 25.83 -19.66
C MET A 344 -18.62 24.39 -20.19
N PHE A 345 -17.54 23.69 -20.50
CA PHE A 345 -17.64 22.32 -21.01
C PHE A 345 -18.09 21.34 -19.91
N LEU A 346 -17.62 21.48 -18.68
CA LEU A 346 -18.08 20.67 -17.57
C LEU A 346 -19.57 20.82 -17.31
N ASN A 347 -20.08 22.05 -17.35
CA ASN A 347 -21.51 22.33 -17.21
C ASN A 347 -22.35 21.75 -18.36
N LYS A 348 -21.81 21.75 -19.60
CA LYS A 348 -22.48 21.12 -20.76
C LYS A 348 -22.64 19.59 -20.63
N LEU A 349 -21.91 18.93 -19.76
CA LEU A 349 -22.12 17.51 -19.51
C LEU A 349 -23.49 17.22 -18.90
N GLY A 350 -24.16 18.22 -18.31
CA GLY A 350 -25.49 18.05 -17.72
C GLY A 350 -25.53 16.99 -16.62
N LEU A 351 -24.49 16.92 -15.78
CA LEU A 351 -24.38 15.95 -14.72
C LEU A 351 -25.18 16.42 -13.50
N ASP A 352 -25.92 15.49 -12.91
CA ASP A 352 -26.50 15.65 -11.58
C ASP A 352 -25.48 15.17 -10.54
N TRP A 353 -24.95 16.10 -9.76
CA TRP A 353 -23.88 15.83 -8.80
C TRP A 353 -24.41 15.07 -7.58
N ASP A 354 -25.65 15.29 -7.17
CA ASP A 354 -26.28 14.61 -6.05
C ASP A 354 -26.54 13.14 -6.42
N ASP A 355 -27.08 12.88 -7.62
CA ASP A 355 -27.25 11.53 -8.15
C ASP A 355 -25.94 10.76 -8.27
N LEU A 356 -24.82 11.45 -8.62
CA LEU A 356 -23.50 10.83 -8.63
C LEU A 356 -23.03 10.44 -7.23
N VAL A 357 -23.25 11.30 -6.23
CA VAL A 357 -22.89 11.00 -4.83
C VAL A 357 -23.78 9.90 -4.27
N ASP A 358 -25.04 9.84 -4.61
CA ASP A 358 -25.96 8.77 -4.21
C ASP A 358 -25.51 7.38 -4.72
N ARG A 359 -24.72 7.33 -5.79
CA ARG A 359 -24.09 6.10 -6.30
C ARG A 359 -22.83 5.69 -5.55
N LEU A 360 -22.41 6.42 -4.52
CA LEU A 360 -21.24 6.09 -3.71
C LEU A 360 -21.45 4.78 -2.97
N ARG A 361 -20.55 3.85 -3.13
CA ARG A 361 -20.56 2.58 -2.42
C ARG A 361 -19.18 2.19 -1.93
N GLU A 362 -19.13 1.43 -0.84
CA GLU A 362 -17.87 0.76 -0.49
C GLU A 362 -17.49 -0.25 -1.57
N ALA A 363 -16.19 -0.27 -1.91
CA ALA A 363 -15.65 -1.26 -2.81
C ALA A 363 -15.79 -2.65 -2.18
N ARG A 364 -16.33 -3.59 -2.92
CA ARG A 364 -16.42 -4.98 -2.49
C ARG A 364 -15.40 -5.79 -3.28
N ARG A 365 -14.77 -6.74 -2.60
CA ARG A 365 -13.93 -7.70 -3.32
C ARG A 365 -14.79 -8.36 -4.39
N PRO A 366 -14.38 -8.34 -5.66
CA PRO A 366 -15.09 -9.05 -6.70
C PRO A 366 -15.29 -10.50 -6.23
N VAL A 367 -16.53 -10.93 -6.10
CA VAL A 367 -16.83 -12.32 -5.78
C VAL A 367 -16.21 -13.13 -6.90
N ALA A 368 -15.36 -14.11 -6.57
CA ALA A 368 -14.89 -15.07 -7.55
C ALA A 368 -16.11 -15.86 -8.03
N PRO A 369 -16.66 -15.54 -9.20
CA PRO A 369 -17.93 -16.15 -9.61
C PRO A 369 -17.68 -17.60 -10.04
N ASP A 370 -18.74 -18.37 -10.24
CA ASP A 370 -18.74 -19.74 -10.84
C ASP A 370 -18.16 -19.79 -12.26
N VAL A 371 -17.51 -18.73 -12.68
CA VAL A 371 -16.83 -18.56 -13.96
C VAL A 371 -15.38 -19.04 -13.94
N LEU A 372 -14.85 -19.48 -12.81
CA LEU A 372 -13.50 -20.04 -12.76
C LEU A 372 -13.45 -21.35 -13.55
N PHE A 373 -12.49 -21.42 -14.46
CA PHE A 373 -12.25 -22.62 -15.25
C PHE A 373 -11.79 -23.76 -14.33
N ARG A 374 -12.61 -24.80 -14.22
CA ARG A 374 -12.34 -26.00 -13.40
C ARG A 374 -11.96 -27.24 -14.24
N GLY A 375 -11.80 -27.06 -15.55
CA GLY A 375 -11.43 -28.15 -16.47
C GLY A 375 -9.96 -28.57 -16.28
N GLN A 376 -9.68 -29.82 -16.66
CA GLN A 376 -8.32 -30.37 -16.65
C GLN A 376 -7.59 -30.14 -18.00
N SER A 377 -8.28 -29.63 -19.02
CA SER A 377 -7.73 -29.36 -20.34
C SER A 377 -8.44 -28.18 -21.00
N LEU A 378 -7.68 -27.38 -21.71
CA LEU A 378 -8.16 -26.25 -22.53
C LEU A 378 -8.69 -26.65 -23.91
N LYS A 379 -8.73 -27.96 -24.23
CA LYS A 379 -9.17 -28.45 -25.53
C LYS A 379 -10.62 -28.03 -25.80
N GLY A 380 -10.85 -27.37 -26.93
CA GLY A 380 -12.16 -26.87 -27.36
C GLY A 380 -12.49 -25.47 -26.81
N TYR A 381 -11.54 -24.78 -26.17
CA TYR A 381 -11.66 -23.39 -25.77
C TYR A 381 -10.67 -22.54 -26.55
N GLU A 382 -11.09 -21.35 -26.95
CA GLU A 382 -10.18 -20.29 -27.39
C GLU A 382 -9.65 -19.57 -26.16
N VAL A 383 -8.33 -19.48 -26.03
CA VAL A 383 -7.68 -18.80 -24.90
C VAL A 383 -7.39 -17.36 -25.27
N VAL A 384 -7.83 -16.44 -24.43
CA VAL A 384 -7.66 -14.99 -24.63
C VAL A 384 -6.87 -14.40 -23.46
N ASN A 385 -5.66 -13.95 -23.74
CA ASN A 385 -4.88 -13.19 -22.76
C ASN A 385 -5.37 -11.72 -22.74
N LEU A 386 -5.95 -11.32 -21.63
CA LEU A 386 -6.50 -9.96 -21.49
C LEU A 386 -5.43 -8.86 -21.39
N ARG A 387 -4.16 -9.19 -21.16
CA ARG A 387 -3.05 -8.23 -21.32
C ARG A 387 -2.84 -7.86 -22.81
N GLU A 388 -2.99 -8.82 -23.69
CA GLU A 388 -2.77 -8.65 -25.14
C GLU A 388 -4.03 -8.14 -25.84
N ASN A 389 -5.20 -8.56 -25.35
CA ASN A 389 -6.49 -8.16 -25.89
C ASN A 389 -7.48 -7.73 -24.79
N PRO A 390 -7.31 -6.53 -24.21
CA PRO A 390 -8.17 -6.04 -23.12
C PRO A 390 -9.61 -5.74 -23.57
N TYR A 391 -9.82 -5.44 -24.85
CA TYR A 391 -11.13 -5.13 -25.45
C TYR A 391 -11.78 -6.33 -26.15
N PHE A 392 -11.37 -7.54 -25.80
CA PHE A 392 -11.92 -8.77 -26.38
C PHE A 392 -13.45 -8.80 -26.35
N VAL A 393 -14.04 -9.09 -27.50
CA VAL A 393 -15.47 -9.30 -27.71
C VAL A 393 -15.67 -10.75 -28.20
N PRO A 394 -16.48 -11.57 -27.49
CA PRO A 394 -16.69 -12.97 -27.87
C PRO A 394 -17.63 -13.11 -29.06
N GLU A 395 -17.43 -14.16 -29.85
CA GLU A 395 -18.34 -14.60 -30.89
C GLU A 395 -19.33 -15.62 -30.34
N ARG A 396 -20.59 -15.61 -30.80
CA ARG A 396 -21.59 -16.60 -30.40
C ARG A 396 -21.21 -17.99 -30.92
N GLY A 397 -21.44 -19.00 -30.09
CA GLY A 397 -21.17 -20.41 -30.43
C GLY A 397 -19.74 -20.87 -30.19
N LYS A 398 -18.85 -19.97 -29.79
CA LYS A 398 -17.49 -20.31 -29.38
C LYS A 398 -17.38 -20.35 -27.85
N ARG A 399 -16.38 -21.08 -27.37
CA ARG A 399 -16.06 -21.23 -25.94
C ARG A 399 -14.73 -20.58 -25.65
N TYR A 400 -14.67 -19.80 -24.58
CA TYR A 400 -13.48 -19.02 -24.27
C TYR A 400 -12.98 -19.26 -22.85
N VAL A 401 -11.65 -19.19 -22.68
CA VAL A 401 -11.00 -19.05 -21.38
C VAL A 401 -10.19 -17.76 -21.39
N LEU A 402 -10.60 -16.82 -20.56
CA LEU A 402 -9.90 -15.57 -20.37
C LEU A 402 -8.79 -15.76 -19.35
N VAL A 403 -7.61 -15.23 -19.65
CA VAL A 403 -6.42 -15.32 -18.82
C VAL A 403 -5.98 -13.92 -18.42
N CYS A 404 -5.70 -13.72 -17.15
CA CYS A 404 -4.97 -12.55 -16.65
C CYS A 404 -4.08 -12.98 -15.47
N PRO A 405 -3.11 -12.16 -15.02
CA PRO A 405 -2.14 -12.55 -14.00
C PRO A 405 -2.74 -13.15 -12.74
N SER A 406 -3.78 -12.52 -12.19
CA SER A 406 -4.45 -12.93 -10.95
C SER A 406 -5.75 -13.74 -11.15
N GLY A 407 -6.27 -13.80 -12.39
CA GLY A 407 -7.58 -14.36 -12.67
C GLY A 407 -8.77 -13.43 -12.36
N SER A 408 -8.59 -12.35 -11.61
CA SER A 408 -9.68 -11.49 -11.13
C SER A 408 -10.38 -10.74 -12.24
N VAL A 409 -9.62 -10.13 -13.17
CA VAL A 409 -10.15 -9.42 -14.35
C VAL A 409 -10.83 -10.39 -15.31
N ALA A 410 -10.16 -11.51 -15.55
CA ALA A 410 -10.71 -12.57 -16.38
C ALA A 410 -12.03 -13.04 -15.81
N ALA A 411 -12.14 -13.20 -14.49
CA ALA A 411 -13.38 -13.59 -13.81
C ALA A 411 -14.49 -12.54 -13.93
N ALA A 412 -14.18 -11.26 -13.67
CA ALA A 412 -15.15 -10.17 -13.79
C ALA A 412 -15.68 -10.04 -15.23
N LYS A 413 -14.77 -10.06 -16.23
CA LYS A 413 -15.17 -10.00 -17.64
C LYS A 413 -15.95 -11.24 -18.07
N ALA A 414 -15.54 -12.43 -17.65
CA ALA A 414 -16.25 -13.65 -17.91
C ALA A 414 -17.68 -13.65 -17.32
N GLU A 415 -17.86 -13.11 -16.11
CA GLU A 415 -19.18 -12.98 -15.49
C GLU A 415 -20.12 -12.11 -16.32
N VAL A 416 -19.66 -10.93 -16.76
CA VAL A 416 -20.45 -10.03 -17.61
C VAL A 416 -20.85 -10.73 -18.92
N LEU A 417 -19.88 -11.39 -19.57
CA LEU A 417 -20.11 -12.08 -20.83
C LEU A 417 -21.04 -13.29 -20.68
N ARG A 418 -20.97 -14.02 -19.57
CA ARG A 418 -21.89 -15.13 -19.28
C ARG A 418 -23.33 -14.67 -19.05
N ARG A 419 -23.51 -13.52 -18.38
CA ARG A 419 -24.85 -12.89 -18.24
C ARG A 419 -25.44 -12.50 -19.59
N GLN A 420 -24.60 -12.21 -20.59
CA GLN A 420 -25.00 -11.94 -21.97
C GLN A 420 -25.19 -13.21 -22.83
N GLY A 421 -25.03 -14.41 -22.24
CA GLY A 421 -25.25 -15.70 -22.88
C GLY A 421 -24.05 -16.30 -23.60
N PHE A 422 -22.82 -15.83 -23.34
CA PHE A 422 -21.62 -16.41 -23.89
C PHE A 422 -21.03 -17.50 -22.98
N ASP A 423 -20.37 -18.51 -23.57
CA ASP A 423 -19.69 -19.59 -22.84
C ASP A 423 -18.22 -19.18 -22.57
N VAL A 424 -18.01 -18.44 -21.48
CA VAL A 424 -16.73 -17.83 -21.12
C VAL A 424 -16.33 -18.19 -19.70
N TYR A 425 -15.09 -18.59 -19.51
CA TYR A 425 -14.48 -18.91 -18.23
C TYR A 425 -13.23 -18.05 -17.97
N ALA A 426 -12.77 -18.08 -16.76
CA ALA A 426 -11.59 -17.33 -16.32
C ALA A 426 -10.56 -18.22 -15.63
N VAL A 427 -9.29 -17.89 -15.80
CA VAL A 427 -8.17 -18.57 -15.12
C VAL A 427 -7.05 -17.56 -14.83
N ASP A 428 -6.32 -17.76 -13.75
CA ASP A 428 -5.08 -17.03 -13.47
C ASP A 428 -3.92 -17.58 -14.33
N GLU A 429 -2.88 -16.77 -14.53
CA GLU A 429 -1.74 -17.14 -15.36
C GLU A 429 -0.99 -18.37 -14.82
N LYS A 430 -0.90 -18.55 -13.50
CA LYS A 430 -0.25 -19.72 -12.88
C LYS A 430 -1.01 -21.00 -13.17
N THR A 431 -2.33 -20.99 -13.05
CA THR A 431 -3.19 -22.11 -13.37
C THR A 431 -3.20 -22.38 -14.88
N TYR A 432 -3.23 -21.31 -15.71
CA TYR A 432 -3.11 -21.43 -17.16
C TYR A 432 -1.84 -22.16 -17.58
N ARG A 433 -0.68 -21.76 -17.05
CA ARG A 433 0.60 -22.42 -17.36
C ARG A 433 0.59 -23.91 -17.00
N ARG A 434 -0.07 -24.29 -15.88
CA ARG A 434 -0.23 -25.71 -15.50
C ARG A 434 -1.15 -26.50 -16.45
N LEU A 435 -2.10 -25.83 -17.08
CA LEU A 435 -3.01 -26.47 -18.05
C LEU A 435 -2.38 -26.65 -19.44
N LEU A 436 -1.26 -26.02 -19.69
CA LEU A 436 -0.45 -26.20 -20.93
C LEU A 436 0.56 -27.35 -20.82
N THR A 437 0.93 -27.77 -19.62
CA THR A 437 1.82 -28.90 -19.32
C THR A 437 1.01 -30.18 -19.15
#